data_cb13717e825c4fd462e252023037bc5a
#
_entry.id   cb13717e825c4fd462e252023037bc5a
#
_cell.length_a   1.000
_cell.length_b   1.000
_cell.length_c   1.000
_cell.angle_alpha   90.00
_cell.angle_beta   90.00
_cell.angle_gamma   90.00
#
_symmetry.space_group_name_H-M   'P 1'
#
loop_
_entity.id
_entity.type
_entity.pdbx_description
1 polymer ?
#
loop_
_entity_poly.entity_id
_entity_poly.type
_entity_poly.pdbx_seq_one_letter_code
_entity_poly.pdbx_strand_id
1 'polypeptide(L)'
;MKKIIAILLAAVTLTTAVCAKPKATKVGVSMPTKDLQRWNQDGANMKAQLEKAGYTVDLQYAANDIPTQVSQIENMITGGCKVLVIASIDGTALSNVLEQARKKKIQVIAYDRLIMNSKAVSYYATFDNYKVGTLQGDYLVDKLGLKSRSAKDPVYMEFFTGDPGDNNINFFFG
;
A
#
# COMPACT_ATOMS: atom_id res chain seq x y z
N MET A 1 -52.78 49.92 46.03
CA MET A 1 -51.72 48.92 46.22
C MET A 1 -51.78 48.03 44.98
N LYS A 2 -50.95 48.25 43.97
CA LYS A 2 -50.92 47.55 42.73
C LYS A 2 -49.76 46.50 42.79
N LYS A 3 -50.08 45.25 42.80
CA LYS A 3 -49.07 44.14 42.74
C LYS A 3 -48.64 43.92 41.28
N ILE A 4 -47.40 44.22 40.99
CA ILE A 4 -46.76 43.93 39.70
C ILE A 4 -46.28 42.49 39.77
N ILE A 5 -46.86 41.61 38.96
CA ILE A 5 -46.40 40.25 38.76
C ILE A 5 -45.37 40.27 37.62
N ALA A 6 -44.09 40.09 37.95
CA ALA A 6 -43.03 39.89 36.96
C ALA A 6 -43.03 38.46 36.49
N ILE A 7 -43.39 38.20 35.22
CA ILE A 7 -43.28 36.88 34.57
C ILE A 7 -41.84 36.77 34.03
N LEU A 8 -41.03 35.94 34.66
CA LEU A 8 -39.70 35.58 34.20
C LEU A 8 -39.84 34.55 33.05
N LEU A 9 -39.65 34.98 31.81
CA LEU A 9 -39.60 34.10 30.66
C LEU A 9 -38.19 33.48 30.60
N ALA A 10 -38.04 32.26 31.10
CA ALA A 10 -36.80 31.48 30.94
C ALA A 10 -36.75 30.95 29.51
N ALA A 11 -35.99 31.61 28.65
CA ALA A 11 -35.67 31.09 27.32
C ALA A 11 -34.69 29.90 27.46
N VAL A 12 -35.21 28.69 27.38
CA VAL A 12 -34.39 27.48 27.28
C VAL A 12 -33.87 27.42 25.85
N THR A 13 -32.66 27.89 25.63
CA THR A 13 -31.93 27.67 24.37
C THR A 13 -31.47 26.22 24.33
N LEU A 14 -32.23 25.40 23.60
CA LEU A 14 -31.84 24.04 23.27
C LEU A 14 -30.66 24.11 22.27
N THR A 15 -29.42 24.10 22.79
CA THR A 15 -28.25 23.92 21.95
C THR A 15 -28.23 22.48 21.48
N THR A 16 -28.73 22.25 20.25
CA THR A 16 -28.51 20.99 19.55
C THR A 16 -27.03 20.89 19.27
N ALA A 17 -26.32 20.11 20.10
CA ALA A 17 -24.97 19.70 19.78
C ALA A 17 -25.04 18.87 18.49
N VAL A 18 -24.71 19.50 17.37
CA VAL A 18 -24.49 18.79 16.12
C VAL A 18 -23.28 17.91 16.34
N CYS A 19 -23.53 16.63 16.66
CA CYS A 19 -22.48 15.62 16.75
C CYS A 19 -21.93 15.44 15.33
N ALA A 20 -20.88 16.21 15.00
CA ALA A 20 -20.18 16.04 13.75
C ALA A 20 -19.68 14.61 13.70
N LYS A 21 -20.12 13.81 12.70
CA LYS A 21 -19.57 12.48 12.49
C LYS A 21 -18.04 12.59 12.43
N PRO A 22 -17.31 11.73 13.17
CA PRO A 22 -15.86 11.76 13.10
C PRO A 22 -15.43 11.65 11.65
N LYS A 23 -14.52 12.55 11.23
CA LYS A 23 -14.02 12.57 9.85
C LYS A 23 -13.41 11.20 9.54
N ALA A 24 -13.85 10.57 8.45
CA ALA A 24 -13.35 9.27 8.04
C ALA A 24 -11.81 9.29 7.93
N THR A 25 -11.15 8.26 8.44
CA THR A 25 -9.70 8.13 8.32
C THR A 25 -9.29 8.05 6.86
N LYS A 26 -8.34 8.90 6.46
CA LYS A 26 -7.84 8.91 5.09
C LYS A 26 -6.69 7.92 4.93
N VAL A 27 -6.79 7.07 3.90
CA VAL A 27 -5.78 6.09 3.50
C VAL A 27 -5.22 6.48 2.15
N GLY A 28 -3.90 6.58 2.03
CA GLY A 28 -3.20 6.74 0.75
C GLY A 28 -2.84 5.36 0.19
N VAL A 29 -3.10 5.15 -1.09
CA VAL A 29 -2.73 3.93 -1.81
C VAL A 29 -1.88 4.33 -3.02
N SER A 30 -0.62 3.91 -3.04
CA SER A 30 0.32 4.21 -4.12
C SER A 30 0.68 2.93 -4.87
N MET A 31 0.31 2.88 -6.15
CA MET A 31 0.59 1.77 -7.06
C MET A 31 1.64 2.17 -8.11
N PRO A 32 2.45 1.22 -8.63
CA PRO A 32 3.53 1.52 -9.57
C PRO A 32 3.03 2.12 -10.88
N THR A 33 2.02 1.50 -11.50
CA THR A 33 1.53 1.92 -12.82
C THR A 33 0.12 1.42 -13.08
N LYS A 34 -0.58 2.06 -14.04
CA LYS A 34 -1.85 1.57 -14.60
C LYS A 34 -1.66 0.61 -15.78
N ASP A 35 -0.46 0.52 -16.36
CA ASP A 35 -0.22 -0.23 -17.57
C ASP A 35 -0.29 -1.75 -17.35
N LEU A 36 -0.09 -2.20 -16.13
CA LEU A 36 -0.28 -3.59 -15.75
C LEU A 36 -1.67 -3.80 -15.15
N GLN A 37 -2.43 -4.71 -15.75
CA GLN A 37 -3.80 -5.05 -15.32
C GLN A 37 -3.87 -5.38 -13.82
N ARG A 38 -2.88 -6.08 -13.29
CA ARG A 38 -2.81 -6.44 -11.88
C ARG A 38 -2.89 -5.22 -10.98
N TRP A 39 -2.06 -4.20 -11.21
CA TRP A 39 -2.06 -3.00 -10.36
C TRP A 39 -3.37 -2.22 -10.41
N ASN A 40 -4.03 -2.22 -11.58
CA ASN A 40 -5.37 -1.65 -11.71
C ASN A 40 -6.40 -2.40 -10.87
N GLN A 41 -6.39 -3.74 -10.93
CA GLN A 41 -7.32 -4.57 -10.18
C GLN A 41 -7.06 -4.46 -8.68
N ASP A 42 -5.81 -4.57 -8.25
CA ASP A 42 -5.43 -4.48 -6.84
C ASP A 42 -5.78 -3.11 -6.25
N GLY A 43 -5.42 -2.03 -6.93
CA GLY A 43 -5.71 -0.67 -6.48
C GLY A 43 -7.20 -0.38 -6.42
N ALA A 44 -7.95 -0.75 -7.46
CA ALA A 44 -9.39 -0.55 -7.52
C ALA A 44 -10.14 -1.35 -6.45
N ASN A 45 -9.78 -2.64 -6.27
CA ASN A 45 -10.37 -3.49 -5.24
C ASN A 45 -10.05 -2.96 -3.83
N MET A 46 -8.80 -2.61 -3.57
CA MET A 46 -8.39 -2.05 -2.28
C MET A 46 -9.17 -0.78 -1.96
N LYS A 47 -9.28 0.15 -2.93
CA LYS A 47 -10.09 1.36 -2.78
C LYS A 47 -11.53 1.01 -2.44
N ALA A 48 -12.18 0.14 -3.21
CA ALA A 48 -13.57 -0.23 -3.00
C ALA A 48 -13.82 -0.86 -1.62
N GLN A 49 -12.95 -1.77 -1.17
CA GLN A 49 -13.08 -2.42 0.15
C GLN A 49 -12.85 -1.43 1.30
N LEU A 50 -11.86 -0.56 1.19
CA LEU A 50 -11.60 0.47 2.21
C LEU A 50 -12.75 1.49 2.30
N GLU A 51 -13.28 1.96 1.16
CA GLU A 51 -14.42 2.88 1.14
C GLU A 51 -15.67 2.22 1.73
N LYS A 52 -15.93 0.95 1.40
CA LYS A 52 -17.01 0.16 2.01
C LYS A 52 -16.84 0.03 3.52
N ALA A 53 -15.61 -0.03 4.01
CA ALA A 53 -15.29 -0.06 5.44
C ALA A 53 -15.35 1.32 6.12
N GLY A 54 -15.68 2.41 5.39
CA GLY A 54 -15.86 3.75 5.92
C GLY A 54 -14.60 4.62 5.91
N TYR A 55 -13.55 4.22 5.21
CA TYR A 55 -12.35 5.03 5.01
C TYR A 55 -12.51 5.97 3.80
N THR A 56 -11.73 7.05 3.77
CA THR A 56 -11.53 7.85 2.56
C THR A 56 -10.23 7.43 1.90
N VAL A 57 -10.25 7.15 0.59
CA VAL A 57 -9.08 6.61 -0.11
C VAL A 57 -8.54 7.58 -1.16
N ASP A 58 -7.22 7.82 -1.09
CA ASP A 58 -6.45 8.55 -2.09
C ASP A 58 -5.60 7.52 -2.86
N LEU A 59 -6.13 7.05 -4.01
CA LEU A 59 -5.47 6.06 -4.86
C LEU A 59 -4.76 6.76 -6.00
N GLN A 60 -3.45 6.54 -6.11
CA GLN A 60 -2.61 7.10 -7.18
C GLN A 60 -1.72 6.03 -7.81
N TYR A 61 -1.37 6.27 -9.07
CA TYR A 61 -0.50 5.42 -9.88
C TYR A 61 0.66 6.27 -10.40
N ALA A 62 1.88 5.79 -10.27
CA ALA A 62 3.09 6.58 -10.51
C ALA A 62 3.71 6.39 -11.90
N ALA A 63 3.03 5.69 -12.82
CA ALA A 63 3.50 5.45 -14.20
C ALA A 63 4.93 4.85 -14.28
N ASN A 64 5.32 4.03 -13.30
CA ASN A 64 6.67 3.49 -13.12
C ASN A 64 7.77 4.57 -13.00
N ASP A 65 7.40 5.79 -12.61
CA ASP A 65 8.35 6.89 -12.38
C ASP A 65 8.55 7.10 -10.88
N ILE A 66 9.79 6.87 -10.41
CA ILE A 66 10.13 6.96 -8.99
C ILE A 66 9.92 8.36 -8.41
N PRO A 67 10.38 9.46 -9.06
CA PRO A 67 10.11 10.81 -8.60
C PRO A 67 8.63 11.12 -8.45
N THR A 68 7.81 10.66 -9.39
CA THR A 68 6.35 10.80 -9.32
C THR A 68 5.80 10.05 -8.11
N GLN A 69 6.25 8.83 -7.84
CA GLN A 69 5.80 8.07 -6.66
C GLN A 69 6.17 8.78 -5.37
N VAL A 70 7.39 9.29 -5.24
CA VAL A 70 7.84 10.07 -4.07
C VAL A 70 6.93 11.29 -3.87
N SER A 71 6.70 12.10 -4.91
CA SER A 71 5.84 13.29 -4.86
C SER A 71 4.40 12.96 -4.46
N GLN A 72 3.83 11.88 -5.01
CA GLN A 72 2.49 11.42 -4.65
C GLN A 72 2.40 11.02 -3.17
N ILE A 73 3.40 10.33 -2.65
CA ILE A 73 3.46 9.94 -1.23
C ILE A 73 3.59 11.20 -0.34
N GLU A 74 4.40 12.18 -0.72
CA GLU A 74 4.50 13.47 -0.01
C GLU A 74 3.15 14.19 0.04
N ASN A 75 2.44 14.21 -1.08
CA ASN A 75 1.09 14.79 -1.16
C ASN A 75 0.08 14.04 -0.28
N MET A 76 0.14 12.71 -0.21
CA MET A 76 -0.68 11.91 0.70
C MET A 76 -0.39 12.24 2.18
N ILE A 77 0.89 12.38 2.54
CA ILE A 77 1.34 12.74 3.89
C ILE A 77 0.82 14.13 4.27
N THR A 78 0.98 15.12 3.40
CA THR A 78 0.52 16.50 3.63
C THR A 78 -0.99 16.61 3.55
N GLY A 79 -1.64 15.82 2.71
CA GLY A 79 -3.09 15.69 2.57
C GLY A 79 -3.78 14.98 3.74
N GLY A 80 -3.02 14.57 4.77
CA GLY A 80 -3.54 14.09 6.05
C GLY A 80 -3.89 12.60 6.07
N CYS A 81 -3.34 11.79 5.17
CA CYS A 81 -3.44 10.33 5.27
C CYS A 81 -2.85 9.85 6.60
N LYS A 82 -3.49 8.87 7.21
CA LYS A 82 -3.07 8.23 8.46
C LYS A 82 -2.46 6.86 8.25
N VAL A 83 -2.73 6.28 7.10
CA VAL A 83 -2.18 5.02 6.62
C VAL A 83 -1.74 5.21 5.18
N LEU A 84 -0.61 4.64 4.83
CA LEU A 84 -0.10 4.55 3.46
C LEU A 84 0.05 3.07 3.11
N VAL A 85 -0.54 2.65 1.99
CA VAL A 85 -0.34 1.34 1.40
C VAL A 85 0.44 1.55 0.10
N ILE A 86 1.64 0.99 0.01
CA ILE A 86 2.58 1.32 -1.04
C ILE A 86 3.10 0.04 -1.69
N ALA A 87 2.84 -0.13 -2.99
CA ALA A 87 3.57 -1.02 -3.85
C ALA A 87 4.71 -0.21 -4.49
N SER A 88 5.93 -0.36 -3.97
CA SER A 88 7.07 0.47 -4.42
C SER A 88 7.51 0.11 -5.83
N ILE A 89 7.90 1.12 -6.62
CA ILE A 89 8.57 0.91 -7.89
C ILE A 89 9.97 0.36 -7.61
N ASP A 90 10.72 1.06 -6.75
CA ASP A 90 12.03 0.64 -6.25
C ASP A 90 11.97 0.56 -4.71
N GLY A 91 12.36 -0.60 -4.17
CA GLY A 91 12.32 -0.87 -2.74
C GLY A 91 13.27 0.01 -1.92
N THR A 92 14.26 0.65 -2.51
CA THR A 92 15.29 1.45 -1.82
C THR A 92 15.04 2.95 -1.92
N ALA A 93 14.23 3.40 -2.87
CA ALA A 93 14.10 4.83 -3.23
C ALA A 93 13.23 5.67 -2.26
N LEU A 94 12.45 5.03 -1.38
CA LEU A 94 11.42 5.72 -0.60
C LEU A 94 11.85 6.14 0.81
N SER A 95 13.11 5.86 1.22
CA SER A 95 13.57 6.03 2.61
C SER A 95 13.32 7.44 3.16
N ASN A 96 13.62 8.47 2.38
CA ASN A 96 13.49 9.87 2.82
C ASN A 96 12.04 10.31 3.01
N VAL A 97 11.17 10.00 2.05
CA VAL A 97 9.74 10.37 2.16
C VAL A 97 9.04 9.58 3.26
N LEU A 98 9.41 8.33 3.47
CA LEU A 98 8.86 7.51 4.53
C LEU A 98 9.33 7.93 5.92
N GLU A 99 10.51 8.53 6.05
CA GLU A 99 10.93 9.15 7.31
C GLU A 99 10.01 10.32 7.71
N GLN A 100 9.48 11.07 6.74
CA GLN A 100 8.45 12.09 7.01
C GLN A 100 7.15 11.45 7.54
N ALA A 101 6.72 10.33 6.93
CA ALA A 101 5.56 9.58 7.41
C ALA A 101 5.77 9.09 8.86
N ARG A 102 6.96 8.53 9.16
CA ARG A 102 7.33 8.06 10.49
C ARG A 102 7.25 9.17 11.54
N LYS A 103 7.83 10.36 11.26
CA LYS A 103 7.78 11.52 12.14
C LYS A 103 6.35 11.97 12.44
N LYS A 104 5.43 11.80 11.49
CA LYS A 104 4.00 12.10 11.64
C LYS A 104 3.18 10.93 12.19
N LYS A 105 3.81 9.82 12.57
CA LYS A 105 3.18 8.60 13.10
C LYS A 105 2.15 8.00 12.14
N ILE A 106 2.40 8.14 10.83
CA ILE A 106 1.59 7.52 9.77
C ILE A 106 2.02 6.06 9.66
N GLN A 107 1.04 5.15 9.63
CA GLN A 107 1.32 3.73 9.45
C GLN A 107 1.63 3.45 7.98
N VAL A 108 2.68 2.67 7.72
CA VAL A 108 3.10 2.32 6.36
C VAL A 108 3.00 0.81 6.18
N ILE A 109 2.26 0.41 5.17
CA ILE A 109 2.12 -0.98 4.74
C ILE A 109 2.85 -1.12 3.41
N ALA A 110 3.93 -1.89 3.37
CA ALA A 110 4.54 -2.35 2.13
C ALA A 110 3.63 -3.43 1.53
N TYR A 111 3.13 -3.18 0.34
CA TYR A 111 2.22 -4.09 -0.36
C TYR A 111 2.93 -4.76 -1.52
N ASP A 112 2.88 -6.10 -1.57
CA ASP A 112 3.52 -6.97 -2.55
C ASP A 112 5.06 -6.87 -2.54
N ARG A 113 5.62 -5.68 -2.78
CA ARG A 113 7.06 -5.41 -2.88
C ARG A 113 7.62 -4.91 -1.55
N LEU A 114 8.72 -5.53 -1.10
CA LEU A 114 9.37 -5.14 0.15
C LEU A 114 10.03 -3.76 0.00
N ILE A 115 9.70 -2.86 0.92
CA ILE A 115 10.39 -1.57 1.04
C ILE A 115 11.61 -1.74 1.94
N MET A 116 12.78 -1.46 1.36
CA MET A 116 14.08 -1.61 2.01
C MET A 116 14.53 -0.30 2.68
N ASN A 117 15.51 -0.41 3.59
CA ASN A 117 16.22 0.74 4.17
C ASN A 117 15.32 1.79 4.87
N SER A 118 14.13 1.39 5.35
CA SER A 118 13.22 2.28 6.06
C SER A 118 12.70 1.66 7.35
N LYS A 119 12.80 2.43 8.44
CA LYS A 119 12.20 2.07 9.75
C LYS A 119 10.73 2.48 9.85
N ALA A 120 10.16 3.05 8.78
CA ALA A 120 8.79 3.52 8.76
C ALA A 120 7.77 2.43 8.46
N VAL A 121 8.21 1.32 7.84
CA VAL A 121 7.33 0.22 7.46
C VAL A 121 6.80 -0.47 8.72
N SER A 122 5.47 -0.46 8.88
CA SER A 122 4.77 -1.06 10.02
C SER A 122 4.36 -2.50 9.73
N TYR A 123 3.99 -2.78 8.47
CA TYR A 123 3.52 -4.09 8.02
C TYR A 123 3.98 -4.36 6.60
N TYR A 124 4.18 -5.63 6.29
CA TYR A 124 4.46 -6.12 4.95
C TYR A 124 3.39 -7.14 4.57
N ALA A 125 2.63 -6.86 3.53
CA ALA A 125 1.58 -7.72 3.00
C ALA A 125 2.02 -8.26 1.65
N THR A 126 2.36 -9.54 1.59
CA THR A 126 2.86 -10.23 0.41
C THR A 126 2.51 -11.72 0.49
N PHE A 127 2.99 -12.50 -0.46
CA PHE A 127 2.97 -13.96 -0.46
C PHE A 127 4.38 -14.53 -0.26
N ASP A 128 4.49 -15.84 -0.11
CA ASP A 128 5.78 -16.51 0.03
C ASP A 128 6.50 -16.60 -1.33
N ASN A 129 7.29 -15.58 -1.64
CA ASN A 129 8.03 -15.43 -2.89
C ASN A 129 9.05 -16.58 -3.10
N TYR A 130 9.71 -17.02 -2.02
CA TYR A 130 10.63 -18.15 -2.07
C TYR A 130 9.90 -19.45 -2.45
N LYS A 131 8.72 -19.67 -1.88
CA LYS A 131 7.89 -20.82 -2.22
C LYS A 131 7.44 -20.79 -3.67
N VAL A 132 7.14 -19.61 -4.22
CA VAL A 132 6.82 -19.47 -5.66
C VAL A 132 8.00 -19.91 -6.52
N GLY A 133 9.22 -19.42 -6.21
CA GLY A 133 10.43 -19.84 -6.94
C GLY A 133 10.68 -21.34 -6.83
N THR A 134 10.54 -21.92 -5.65
CA THR A 134 10.66 -23.38 -5.44
C THR A 134 9.65 -24.15 -6.30
N LEU A 135 8.37 -23.73 -6.31
CA LEU A 135 7.34 -24.40 -7.11
C LEU A 135 7.61 -24.32 -8.61
N GLN A 136 8.15 -23.20 -9.10
CA GLN A 136 8.57 -23.04 -10.49
C GLN A 136 9.73 -23.98 -10.82
N GLY A 137 10.75 -24.03 -9.95
CA GLY A 137 11.89 -24.92 -10.10
C GLY A 137 11.49 -26.40 -10.10
N ASP A 138 10.69 -26.82 -9.12
CA ASP A 138 10.18 -28.19 -9.01
C ASP A 138 9.41 -28.62 -10.28
N TYR A 139 8.54 -27.72 -10.77
CA TYR A 139 7.79 -27.96 -11.99
C TYR A 139 8.71 -28.21 -13.20
N LEU A 140 9.75 -27.39 -13.36
CA LEU A 140 10.72 -27.53 -14.46
C LEU A 140 11.53 -28.82 -14.32
N VAL A 141 11.98 -29.13 -13.11
CA VAL A 141 12.71 -30.38 -12.81
C VAL A 141 11.91 -31.61 -13.22
N ASP A 142 10.62 -31.64 -12.85
CA ASP A 142 9.74 -32.76 -13.18
C ASP A 142 9.38 -32.80 -14.67
N LYS A 143 8.99 -31.68 -15.26
CA LYS A 143 8.57 -31.64 -16.67
C LYS A 143 9.68 -31.94 -17.65
N LEU A 144 10.89 -31.53 -17.34
CA LEU A 144 12.07 -31.75 -18.18
C LEU A 144 12.83 -33.03 -17.82
N GLY A 145 12.40 -33.75 -16.78
CA GLY A 145 13.04 -34.99 -16.32
C GLY A 145 14.49 -34.78 -15.89
N LEU A 146 14.81 -33.62 -15.27
CA LEU A 146 16.20 -33.20 -15.00
C LEU A 146 16.93 -34.18 -14.08
N LYS A 147 16.22 -34.85 -13.17
CA LYS A 147 16.81 -35.82 -12.23
C LYS A 147 17.38 -37.07 -12.92
N SER A 148 16.90 -37.42 -14.13
CA SER A 148 17.33 -38.56 -14.89
C SER A 148 18.28 -38.24 -16.05
N ARG A 149 18.58 -36.95 -16.26
CA ARG A 149 19.47 -36.49 -17.32
C ARG A 149 20.95 -36.56 -16.92
N SER A 150 21.82 -36.56 -17.90
CA SER A 150 23.27 -36.54 -17.71
C SER A 150 23.91 -35.36 -18.46
N ALA A 151 25.19 -35.12 -18.23
CA ALA A 151 25.94 -34.09 -18.94
C ALA A 151 25.98 -34.34 -20.48
N LYS A 152 25.64 -35.54 -20.96
CA LYS A 152 25.57 -35.85 -22.39
C LYS A 152 24.20 -35.50 -23.01
N ASP A 153 23.21 -35.14 -22.16
CA ASP A 153 21.86 -34.76 -22.58
C ASP A 153 21.44 -33.48 -21.81
N PRO A 154 22.11 -32.34 -22.10
CA PRO A 154 21.85 -31.09 -21.38
C PRO A 154 20.54 -30.43 -21.82
N VAL A 155 19.91 -29.72 -20.88
CA VAL A 155 18.81 -28.79 -21.16
C VAL A 155 19.31 -27.37 -21.06
N TYR A 156 19.03 -26.58 -22.08
CA TYR A 156 19.34 -25.15 -22.10
C TYR A 156 18.12 -24.37 -21.65
N MET A 157 18.27 -23.46 -20.71
CA MET A 157 17.19 -22.62 -20.19
C MET A 157 17.63 -21.16 -20.16
N GLU A 158 16.70 -20.28 -20.45
CA GLU A 158 16.85 -18.83 -20.27
C GLU A 158 15.92 -18.37 -19.15
N PHE A 159 16.41 -17.51 -18.29
CA PHE A 159 15.64 -16.92 -17.20
C PHE A 159 15.37 -15.46 -17.48
N PHE A 160 14.08 -15.11 -17.59
CA PHE A 160 13.63 -13.73 -17.70
C PHE A 160 13.23 -13.26 -16.29
N THR A 161 13.97 -12.32 -15.76
CA THR A 161 13.68 -11.70 -14.46
C THR A 161 12.84 -10.44 -14.64
N GLY A 162 12.23 -9.96 -13.55
CA GLY A 162 11.58 -8.67 -13.52
C GLY A 162 12.57 -7.50 -13.35
N ASP A 163 12.05 -6.34 -12.96
CA ASP A 163 12.84 -5.14 -12.69
C ASP A 163 13.78 -5.35 -11.50
N PRO A 164 15.09 -5.04 -11.60
CA PRO A 164 16.04 -5.16 -10.49
C PRO A 164 15.67 -4.35 -9.23
N GLY A 165 14.86 -3.29 -9.35
CA GLY A 165 14.31 -2.53 -8.23
C GLY A 165 13.25 -3.28 -7.42
N ASP A 166 12.72 -4.38 -7.97
CA ASP A 166 11.78 -5.25 -7.26
C ASP A 166 12.53 -6.33 -6.47
N ASN A 167 12.58 -6.18 -5.15
CA ASN A 167 13.29 -7.12 -4.28
C ASN A 167 12.72 -8.56 -4.30
N ASN A 168 11.52 -8.79 -4.82
CA ASN A 168 10.94 -10.13 -4.95
C ASN A 168 11.80 -11.05 -5.82
N ILE A 169 12.54 -10.50 -6.80
CA ILE A 169 13.46 -11.25 -7.65
C ILE A 169 14.46 -12.05 -6.80
N ASN A 170 15.02 -11.42 -5.76
CA ASN A 170 16.00 -12.06 -4.90
C ASN A 170 15.42 -13.27 -4.14
N PHE A 171 14.12 -13.27 -3.88
CA PHE A 171 13.45 -14.40 -3.23
C PHE A 171 13.10 -15.51 -4.20
N PHE A 172 12.81 -15.21 -5.48
CA PHE A 172 12.49 -16.22 -6.47
C PHE A 172 13.70 -17.06 -6.89
N PHE A 173 14.90 -16.46 -6.89
CA PHE A 173 16.14 -17.07 -7.35
C PHE A 173 17.14 -17.37 -6.23
N GLY A 174 16.80 -17.04 -4.96
CA GLY A 174 17.66 -17.19 -3.78
C GLY A 174 17.82 -18.59 -3.22
#